data_77e9ece58cd8e2ceb8c4485374e389a1
#
_entry.id   77e9ece58cd8e2ceb8c4485374e389a1
#
_cell.length_a   1.000
_cell.length_b   1.000
_cell.length_c   1.000
_cell.angle_alpha   90.00
_cell.angle_beta   90.00
_cell.angle_gamma   90.00
#
_symmetry.space_group_name_H-M   'P 1'
#
loop_
_entity.id
_entity.type
_entity.pdbx_description
1 polymer ?
#
loop_
_entity_poly.entity_id
_entity_poly.type
_entity_poly.pdbx_seq_one_letter_code
_entity_poly.pdbx_strand_id
1 'polypeptide(L)'
;MYTSRRVGSLDAWELALLTMMLALVLWTTWHAGWRAANPHPVQSAREMDTFRRRYGPYHYSEREEEWMIRDYFQDRRDGVFVDVGANHYRSASKTYYLETKLGWSGIAVEPQREFGADYAKFRPRTKFLPFFVSDASNEKARLYVLREQPMAASSDKQFVRQFGEPDEVREVPTITLNELLDTEGIHRIDFLSMDIELHEPQALEGFDIERFKPAFVCVEGLLPVRQQILDYFAKHRYVVIGKYMWVDQENLYFAPLGATRAPQ
;
A
#
# COMPACT_ATOMS: atom_id res chain seq x y z
N MET A 1 -13.03 80.52 -13.22
CA MET A 1 -13.56 79.89 -11.98
C MET A 1 -13.47 78.38 -12.15
N TYR A 2 -12.46 77.71 -11.56
CA TYR A 2 -12.32 76.28 -11.52
C TYR A 2 -12.96 75.77 -10.19
N THR A 3 -14.09 75.07 -10.30
CA THR A 3 -14.70 74.43 -9.18
C THR A 3 -13.97 73.10 -8.91
N SER A 4 -13.19 73.02 -7.84
CA SER A 4 -12.62 71.79 -7.34
C SER A 4 -13.74 70.90 -6.77
N ARG A 5 -14.08 69.82 -7.42
CA ARG A 5 -14.90 68.75 -6.81
C ARG A 5 -14.08 68.09 -5.68
N ARG A 6 -14.56 68.24 -4.45
CA ARG A 6 -14.05 67.46 -3.32
C ARG A 6 -14.37 65.98 -3.60
N VAL A 7 -13.35 65.17 -3.70
CA VAL A 7 -13.51 63.72 -3.64
C VAL A 7 -14.01 63.40 -2.23
N GLY A 8 -15.23 62.90 -2.12
CA GLY A 8 -15.83 62.54 -0.84
C GLY A 8 -14.99 61.43 -0.17
N SER A 9 -14.69 61.61 1.08
CA SER A 9 -14.11 60.57 1.92
C SER A 9 -15.11 59.45 2.13
N LEU A 10 -14.70 58.22 1.88
CA LEU A 10 -15.53 57.03 2.15
C LEU A 10 -15.85 56.97 3.65
N ASP A 11 -17.10 56.63 3.99
CA ASP A 11 -17.51 56.39 5.37
C ASP A 11 -16.88 55.13 5.93
N ALA A 12 -16.76 55.05 7.25
CA ALA A 12 -16.08 53.92 7.92
C ALA A 12 -16.66 52.54 7.56
N TRP A 13 -17.97 52.47 7.31
CA TRP A 13 -18.64 51.21 6.89
C TRP A 13 -18.34 50.88 5.42
N GLU A 14 -18.20 51.84 4.51
CA GLU A 14 -17.80 51.63 3.11
C GLU A 14 -16.36 51.15 3.02
N LEU A 15 -15.49 51.70 3.85
CA LEU A 15 -14.09 51.27 3.98
C LEU A 15 -14.01 49.82 4.50
N ALA A 16 -14.84 49.48 5.49
CA ALA A 16 -14.95 48.12 6.01
C ALA A 16 -15.45 47.11 4.95
N LEU A 17 -16.45 47.49 4.17
CA LEU A 17 -16.94 46.65 3.08
C LEU A 17 -15.89 46.43 1.98
N LEU A 18 -15.19 47.51 1.58
CA LEU A 18 -14.10 47.40 0.60
C LEU A 18 -12.96 46.53 1.09
N THR A 19 -12.58 46.62 2.35
CA THR A 19 -11.53 45.75 2.92
C THR A 19 -11.98 44.31 3.01
N MET A 20 -13.23 44.03 3.37
CA MET A 20 -13.78 42.67 3.34
C MET A 20 -13.84 42.08 1.93
N MET A 21 -14.30 42.89 0.95
CA MET A 21 -14.32 42.44 -0.45
C MET A 21 -12.93 42.18 -0.99
N LEU A 22 -11.95 43.04 -0.70
CA LEU A 22 -10.56 42.84 -1.08
C LEU A 22 -9.98 41.57 -0.43
N ALA A 23 -10.22 41.35 0.85
CA ALA A 23 -9.80 40.15 1.56
C ALA A 23 -10.41 38.90 0.98
N LEU A 24 -11.70 38.93 0.60
CA LEU A 24 -12.39 37.81 -0.06
C LEU A 24 -11.78 37.51 -1.43
N VAL A 25 -11.52 38.54 -2.23
CA VAL A 25 -10.89 38.39 -3.56
C VAL A 25 -9.48 37.82 -3.41
N LEU A 26 -8.68 38.34 -2.48
CA LEU A 26 -7.32 37.83 -2.20
C LEU A 26 -7.37 36.38 -1.71
N TRP A 27 -8.31 36.04 -0.83
CA TRP A 27 -8.50 34.67 -0.35
C TRP A 27 -8.90 33.71 -1.47
N THR A 28 -9.86 34.11 -2.32
CA THR A 28 -10.31 33.27 -3.44
C THR A 28 -9.24 33.08 -4.51
N THR A 29 -8.49 34.14 -4.85
CA THR A 29 -7.37 34.05 -5.81
C THR A 29 -6.21 33.23 -5.25
N TRP A 30 -5.87 33.41 -3.97
CA TRP A 30 -4.87 32.59 -3.30
C TRP A 30 -5.27 31.11 -3.24
N HIS A 31 -6.54 30.83 -2.89
CA HIS A 31 -7.07 29.46 -2.81
C HIS A 31 -7.13 28.78 -4.19
N ALA A 32 -7.51 29.53 -5.23
CA ALA A 32 -7.49 29.02 -6.60
C ALA A 32 -6.08 28.75 -7.09
N GLY A 33 -5.12 29.65 -6.80
CA GLY A 33 -3.71 29.49 -7.11
C GLY A 33 -3.09 28.32 -6.34
N TRP A 34 -3.42 28.18 -5.05
CA TRP A 34 -2.96 27.06 -4.22
C TRP A 34 -3.48 25.71 -4.75
N ARG A 35 -4.77 25.62 -5.11
CA ARG A 35 -5.35 24.41 -5.72
C ARG A 35 -4.73 24.07 -7.06
N ALA A 36 -4.41 25.07 -7.89
CA ALA A 36 -3.72 24.85 -9.17
C ALA A 36 -2.28 24.35 -8.98
N ALA A 37 -1.59 24.88 -7.95
CA ALA A 37 -0.23 24.46 -7.58
C ALA A 37 -0.18 23.13 -6.82
N ASN A 38 -1.30 22.71 -6.20
CA ASN A 38 -1.41 21.50 -5.40
C ASN A 38 -2.61 20.65 -5.87
N PRO A 39 -2.52 20.00 -7.04
CA PRO A 39 -3.60 19.22 -7.61
C PRO A 39 -3.88 17.91 -6.83
N HIS A 40 -2.97 17.48 -5.96
CA HIS A 40 -3.02 16.20 -5.25
C HIS A 40 -4.37 15.87 -4.58
N PRO A 41 -4.94 16.73 -3.72
CA PRO A 41 -6.19 16.36 -3.04
C PRO A 41 -7.38 16.20 -3.99
N VAL A 42 -7.42 17.00 -5.06
CA VAL A 42 -8.50 16.95 -6.06
C VAL A 42 -8.35 15.72 -6.95
N GLN A 43 -7.13 15.42 -7.36
CA GLN A 43 -6.83 14.23 -8.18
C GLN A 43 -7.11 12.96 -7.37
N SER A 44 -6.63 12.87 -6.14
CA SER A 44 -6.90 11.74 -5.23
C SER A 44 -8.40 11.50 -5.06
N ALA A 45 -9.19 12.54 -4.79
CA ALA A 45 -10.63 12.40 -4.64
C ALA A 45 -11.33 11.89 -5.90
N ARG A 46 -10.89 12.32 -7.08
CA ARG A 46 -11.44 11.85 -8.37
C ARG A 46 -11.09 10.39 -8.65
N GLU A 47 -9.85 10.02 -8.44
CA GLU A 47 -9.41 8.64 -8.62
C GLU A 47 -10.12 7.70 -7.64
N MET A 48 -10.19 8.07 -6.36
CA MET A 48 -10.93 7.34 -5.33
C MET A 48 -12.39 7.10 -5.73
N ASP A 49 -13.09 8.14 -6.19
CA ASP A 49 -14.47 8.03 -6.62
C ASP A 49 -14.60 7.13 -7.87
N THR A 50 -13.65 7.17 -8.79
CA THR A 50 -13.60 6.29 -9.96
C THR A 50 -13.46 4.82 -9.56
N PHE A 51 -12.55 4.50 -8.64
CA PHE A 51 -12.37 3.13 -8.13
C PHE A 51 -13.61 2.66 -7.37
N ARG A 52 -14.16 3.50 -6.49
CA ARG A 52 -15.39 3.18 -5.75
C ARG A 52 -16.58 2.88 -6.66
N ARG A 53 -16.76 3.64 -7.73
CA ARG A 53 -17.84 3.37 -8.72
C ARG A 53 -17.61 2.07 -9.46
N ARG A 54 -16.37 1.73 -9.78
CA ARG A 54 -16.04 0.55 -10.56
C ARG A 54 -16.06 -0.74 -9.73
N TYR A 55 -15.49 -0.71 -8.52
CA TYR A 55 -15.24 -1.90 -7.70
C TYR A 55 -16.13 -1.99 -6.48
N GLY A 56 -16.97 -1.01 -6.24
CA GLY A 56 -17.89 -0.94 -5.11
C GLY A 56 -17.29 -0.24 -3.88
N PRO A 57 -18.12 0.04 -2.86
CA PRO A 57 -17.74 0.81 -1.68
C PRO A 57 -16.99 -0.04 -0.63
N TYR A 58 -16.94 -1.36 -0.80
CA TYR A 58 -16.38 -2.29 0.19
C TYR A 58 -15.23 -3.08 -0.41
N HIS A 59 -14.19 -3.32 0.38
CA HIS A 59 -13.04 -4.15 0.09
C HIS A 59 -12.63 -4.90 1.36
N TYR A 60 -11.80 -5.93 1.22
CA TYR A 60 -11.28 -6.73 2.33
C TYR A 60 -9.91 -6.30 2.78
N SER A 61 -9.16 -5.61 1.93
CA SER A 61 -7.85 -5.04 2.27
C SER A 61 -7.98 -3.93 3.31
N GLU A 62 -6.90 -3.57 3.95
CA GLU A 62 -6.90 -2.52 4.97
C GLU A 62 -7.27 -1.17 4.39
N ARG A 63 -6.68 -0.87 3.25
CA ARG A 63 -6.94 0.33 2.43
C ARG A 63 -7.54 -0.09 1.09
N GLU A 64 -7.29 0.67 0.09
CA GLU A 64 -7.84 0.49 -1.25
C GLU A 64 -7.05 -0.49 -2.13
N GLU A 65 -6.08 -1.24 -1.59
CA GLU A 65 -5.19 -2.13 -2.33
C GLU A 65 -5.96 -3.14 -3.20
N GLU A 66 -7.06 -3.69 -2.68
CA GLU A 66 -7.91 -4.61 -3.44
C GLU A 66 -8.38 -3.99 -4.76
N TRP A 67 -8.76 -2.70 -4.76
CA TRP A 67 -9.18 -2.03 -5.99
C TRP A 67 -8.03 -1.87 -6.99
N MET A 68 -6.81 -1.57 -6.51
CA MET A 68 -5.63 -1.44 -7.38
C MET A 68 -5.27 -2.78 -8.02
N ILE A 69 -5.34 -3.87 -7.25
CA ILE A 69 -5.09 -5.23 -7.73
C ILE A 69 -6.14 -5.61 -8.78
N ARG A 70 -7.42 -5.39 -8.48
CA ARG A 70 -8.53 -5.63 -9.39
C ARG A 70 -8.43 -4.80 -10.67
N ASP A 71 -8.00 -3.54 -10.55
CA ASP A 71 -7.80 -2.66 -11.71
C ASP A 71 -6.65 -3.11 -12.59
N TYR A 72 -5.55 -3.54 -12.01
CA TYR A 72 -4.41 -4.04 -12.77
C TYR A 72 -4.78 -5.32 -13.55
N PHE A 73 -5.40 -6.27 -12.89
CA PHE A 73 -5.77 -7.57 -13.46
C PHE A 73 -7.12 -7.58 -14.18
N GLN A 74 -7.91 -6.50 -14.12
CA GLN A 74 -9.27 -6.40 -14.72
C GLN A 74 -10.17 -7.55 -14.28
N ASP A 75 -10.14 -7.88 -12.98
CA ASP A 75 -10.86 -9.02 -12.37
C ASP A 75 -10.57 -10.37 -13.07
N ARG A 76 -9.36 -10.54 -13.65
CA ARG A 76 -8.92 -11.80 -14.23
C ARG A 76 -9.02 -12.94 -13.23
N ARG A 77 -9.47 -14.10 -13.69
CA ARG A 77 -9.61 -15.31 -12.86
C ARG A 77 -8.33 -16.16 -12.85
N ASP A 78 -8.25 -17.02 -11.85
CA ASP A 78 -7.29 -18.15 -11.77
C ASP A 78 -5.81 -17.73 -11.84
N GLY A 79 -5.43 -16.66 -11.12
CA GLY A 79 -4.05 -16.25 -10.95
C GLY A 79 -3.35 -16.91 -9.76
N VAL A 80 -2.05 -16.64 -9.62
CA VAL A 80 -1.21 -17.09 -8.51
C VAL A 80 -0.70 -15.89 -7.73
N PHE A 81 -0.93 -15.89 -6.43
CA PHE A 81 -0.40 -14.85 -5.54
C PHE A 81 0.58 -15.38 -4.51
N VAL A 82 1.44 -14.49 -4.05
CA VAL A 82 2.32 -14.64 -2.88
C VAL A 82 2.04 -13.46 -1.96
N ASP A 83 1.59 -13.74 -0.75
CA ASP A 83 1.17 -12.74 0.23
C ASP A 83 2.08 -12.83 1.46
N VAL A 84 3.02 -11.89 1.59
CA VAL A 84 4.04 -11.83 2.65
C VAL A 84 3.62 -10.79 3.68
N GLY A 85 3.51 -11.21 4.94
CA GLY A 85 2.85 -10.44 6.00
C GLY A 85 1.34 -10.58 5.93
N ALA A 86 0.85 -11.79 5.62
CA ALA A 86 -0.55 -12.03 5.27
C ALA A 86 -1.55 -11.85 6.42
N ASN A 87 -1.07 -11.87 7.67
CA ASN A 87 -1.84 -11.69 8.88
C ASN A 87 -3.19 -12.44 8.88
N HIS A 88 -4.31 -11.78 9.10
CA HIS A 88 -5.62 -12.39 9.24
C HIS A 88 -6.19 -12.84 7.88
N TYR A 89 -6.77 -14.03 7.82
CA TYR A 89 -7.24 -14.68 6.59
C TYR A 89 -8.24 -13.84 5.76
N ARG A 90 -8.92 -12.86 6.34
CA ARG A 90 -9.99 -12.08 5.69
C ARG A 90 -9.89 -10.57 5.93
N SER A 91 -9.70 -10.14 7.19
CA SER A 91 -9.64 -8.72 7.55
C SER A 91 -8.29 -8.16 7.13
N ALA A 92 -8.26 -7.00 6.52
CA ALA A 92 -7.06 -6.37 5.96
C ALA A 92 -6.33 -7.22 4.89
N SER A 93 -6.99 -8.25 4.33
CA SER A 93 -6.37 -9.17 3.39
C SER A 93 -6.41 -8.64 1.96
N LYS A 94 -5.24 -8.46 1.35
CA LYS A 94 -5.06 -8.07 -0.06
C LYS A 94 -5.43 -9.20 -1.04
N THR A 95 -5.54 -10.46 -0.55
CA THR A 95 -5.73 -11.65 -1.39
C THR A 95 -7.06 -12.40 -1.18
N TYR A 96 -7.84 -12.02 -0.16
CA TYR A 96 -9.11 -12.69 0.13
C TYR A 96 -10.11 -12.62 -1.04
N TYR A 97 -10.26 -11.44 -1.65
CA TYR A 97 -11.14 -11.27 -2.82
C TYR A 97 -10.65 -12.09 -4.01
N LEU A 98 -9.35 -12.11 -4.25
CA LEU A 98 -8.73 -12.84 -5.36
C LEU A 98 -9.08 -14.34 -5.28
N GLU A 99 -8.93 -14.94 -4.11
CA GLU A 99 -9.29 -16.35 -3.93
C GLU A 99 -10.80 -16.56 -4.01
N THR A 100 -11.57 -15.84 -3.18
CA THR A 100 -12.99 -16.19 -2.95
C THR A 100 -13.91 -15.76 -4.09
N LYS A 101 -13.55 -14.74 -4.86
CA LYS A 101 -14.37 -14.20 -5.95
C LYS A 101 -13.80 -14.51 -7.33
N LEU A 102 -12.48 -14.52 -7.45
CA LEU A 102 -11.81 -14.71 -8.74
C LEU A 102 -11.15 -16.08 -8.91
N GLY A 103 -11.18 -16.94 -7.88
CA GLY A 103 -10.69 -18.31 -7.98
C GLY A 103 -9.16 -18.45 -7.98
N TRP A 104 -8.43 -17.40 -7.58
CA TRP A 104 -6.98 -17.45 -7.48
C TRP A 104 -6.51 -18.44 -6.41
N SER A 105 -5.25 -18.82 -6.49
CA SER A 105 -4.59 -19.65 -5.48
C SER A 105 -3.21 -19.08 -5.15
N GLY A 106 -2.63 -19.48 -4.03
CA GLY A 106 -1.30 -19.00 -3.68
C GLY A 106 -0.86 -19.40 -2.29
N ILE A 107 0.09 -18.66 -1.78
CA ILE A 107 0.63 -18.81 -0.43
C ILE A 107 0.43 -17.54 0.38
N ALA A 108 0.19 -17.73 1.67
CA ALA A 108 0.16 -16.70 2.70
C ALA A 108 1.29 -16.97 3.69
N VAL A 109 2.23 -16.04 3.81
CA VAL A 109 3.41 -16.18 4.65
C VAL A 109 3.28 -15.21 5.82
N GLU A 110 3.25 -15.76 7.04
CA GLU A 110 3.04 -14.98 8.26
C GLU A 110 3.68 -15.70 9.46
N PRO A 111 4.61 -15.07 10.19
CA PRO A 111 5.29 -15.74 11.31
C PRO A 111 4.37 -16.07 12.50
N GLN A 112 3.25 -15.41 12.65
CA GLN A 112 2.28 -15.63 13.72
C GLN A 112 1.41 -16.87 13.41
N ARG A 113 1.82 -18.04 13.91
CA ARG A 113 1.23 -19.36 13.60
C ARG A 113 -0.26 -19.51 13.90
N GLU A 114 -0.76 -18.72 14.83
CA GLU A 114 -2.16 -18.72 15.28
C GLU A 114 -3.15 -18.45 14.14
N PHE A 115 -2.75 -17.72 13.12
CA PHE A 115 -3.61 -17.48 11.95
C PHE A 115 -3.81 -18.71 11.05
N GLY A 116 -2.91 -19.69 11.12
CA GLY A 116 -2.91 -20.85 10.22
C GLY A 116 -4.18 -21.69 10.28
N ALA A 117 -4.80 -21.83 11.44
CA ALA A 117 -6.04 -22.61 11.60
C ALA A 117 -7.21 -22.02 10.79
N ASP A 118 -7.32 -20.70 10.78
CA ASP A 118 -8.36 -20.00 10.03
C ASP A 118 -8.09 -20.02 8.52
N TYR A 119 -6.82 -19.90 8.10
CA TYR A 119 -6.47 -20.11 6.71
C TYR A 119 -6.86 -21.52 6.22
N ALA A 120 -6.50 -22.56 6.97
CA ALA A 120 -6.85 -23.93 6.61
C ALA A 120 -8.37 -24.14 6.50
N LYS A 121 -9.16 -23.46 7.31
CA LYS A 121 -10.63 -23.58 7.35
C LYS A 121 -11.32 -22.75 6.26
N PHE A 122 -10.86 -21.53 6.01
CA PHE A 122 -11.61 -20.54 5.23
C PHE A 122 -10.95 -20.14 3.90
N ARG A 123 -9.68 -20.57 3.69
CA ARG A 123 -8.89 -20.25 2.52
C ARG A 123 -8.32 -21.51 1.84
N PRO A 124 -9.20 -22.41 1.31
CA PRO A 124 -8.79 -23.73 0.83
C PRO A 124 -7.85 -23.70 -0.39
N ARG A 125 -7.72 -22.58 -1.08
CA ARG A 125 -6.79 -22.38 -2.21
C ARG A 125 -5.54 -21.60 -1.82
N THR A 126 -5.37 -21.27 -0.54
CA THR A 126 -4.21 -20.56 0.01
C THR A 126 -3.49 -21.45 1.02
N LYS A 127 -2.24 -21.79 0.74
CA LYS A 127 -1.38 -22.47 1.72
C LYS A 127 -0.78 -21.47 2.69
N PHE A 128 -1.02 -21.65 3.97
CA PHE A 128 -0.41 -20.83 5.03
C PHE A 128 0.95 -21.37 5.43
N LEU A 129 1.95 -20.50 5.54
CA LEU A 129 3.34 -20.83 5.85
C LEU A 129 3.85 -19.96 7.00
N PRO A 130 4.17 -20.55 8.17
CA PRO A 130 4.54 -19.79 9.38
C PRO A 130 6.02 -19.43 9.40
N PHE A 131 6.45 -18.55 8.52
CA PHE A 131 7.82 -18.08 8.41
C PHE A 131 7.92 -16.56 8.47
N PHE A 132 9.06 -16.09 8.93
CA PHE A 132 9.53 -14.71 8.79
C PHE A 132 10.39 -14.61 7.54
N VAL A 133 9.93 -13.86 6.53
CA VAL A 133 10.67 -13.70 5.26
C VAL A 133 11.82 -12.72 5.47
N SER A 134 13.04 -13.12 5.06
CA SER A 134 14.26 -12.35 5.23
C SER A 134 15.28 -12.65 4.11
N ASP A 135 16.49 -12.11 4.23
CA ASP A 135 17.62 -12.36 3.34
C ASP A 135 18.32 -13.71 3.57
N ALA A 136 18.07 -14.35 4.72
CA ALA A 136 18.63 -15.63 5.08
C ALA A 136 17.58 -16.63 5.58
N SER A 137 17.78 -17.91 5.25
CA SER A 137 16.92 -19.01 5.68
C SER A 137 17.55 -19.78 6.85
N ASN A 138 16.72 -20.54 7.56
CA ASN A 138 17.13 -21.44 8.63
C ASN A 138 17.77 -20.73 9.84
N GLU A 139 17.48 -19.46 9.99
CA GLU A 139 17.85 -18.63 11.13
C GLU A 139 16.63 -18.35 12.01
N LYS A 140 16.81 -17.54 13.04
CA LYS A 140 15.74 -17.07 13.92
C LYS A 140 15.70 -15.55 13.95
N ALA A 141 14.55 -15.00 13.64
CA ALA A 141 14.25 -13.59 13.84
C ALA A 141 13.52 -13.36 15.16
N ARG A 142 13.69 -12.19 15.75
CA ARG A 142 12.87 -11.73 16.87
C ARG A 142 11.70 -10.96 16.33
N LEU A 143 10.50 -11.40 16.70
CA LEU A 143 9.24 -10.71 16.40
C LEU A 143 8.68 -10.11 17.68
N TYR A 144 8.50 -8.80 17.70
CA TYR A 144 7.84 -8.06 18.77
C TYR A 144 6.34 -8.00 18.48
N VAL A 145 5.50 -8.44 19.41
CA VAL A 145 4.07 -8.63 19.20
C VAL A 145 3.26 -7.85 20.22
N LEU A 146 2.19 -7.20 19.75
CA LEU A 146 1.11 -6.63 20.54
C LEU A 146 -0.12 -7.52 20.36
N ARG A 147 -0.60 -8.15 21.41
CA ARG A 147 -1.74 -9.12 21.34
C ARG A 147 -3.02 -8.48 20.85
N GLU A 148 -3.27 -7.24 21.27
CA GLU A 148 -4.45 -6.48 20.87
C GLU A 148 -4.32 -5.86 19.46
N GLN A 149 -3.10 -5.82 18.92
CA GLN A 149 -2.78 -5.25 17.59
C GLN A 149 -1.76 -6.13 16.85
N PRO A 150 -2.13 -7.38 16.50
CA PRO A 150 -1.20 -8.32 15.90
C PRO A 150 -0.70 -7.90 14.52
N MET A 151 -1.38 -6.98 13.86
CA MET A 151 -0.95 -6.41 12.57
C MET A 151 0.31 -5.54 12.69
N ALA A 152 0.53 -4.90 13.84
CA ALA A 152 1.72 -4.10 14.10
C ALA A 152 2.93 -4.93 14.57
N ALA A 153 2.91 -6.26 14.40
CA ALA A 153 4.03 -7.11 14.77
C ALA A 153 5.21 -6.90 13.82
N SER A 154 6.40 -6.57 14.35
CA SER A 154 7.59 -6.27 13.57
C SER A 154 8.85 -6.81 14.23
N SER A 155 9.92 -6.96 13.45
CA SER A 155 11.27 -7.15 13.98
C SER A 155 11.89 -5.86 14.54
N ASP A 156 11.32 -4.72 14.19
CA ASP A 156 11.72 -3.42 14.73
C ASP A 156 10.95 -3.08 16.00
N LYS A 157 11.62 -3.17 17.14
CA LYS A 157 11.03 -2.85 18.44
C LYS A 157 10.56 -1.38 18.54
N GLN A 158 11.26 -0.46 17.88
CA GLN A 158 10.91 0.97 17.96
C GLN A 158 9.65 1.26 17.15
N PHE A 159 9.47 0.56 16.04
CA PHE A 159 8.24 0.60 15.27
C PHE A 159 7.06 0.13 16.12
N VAL A 160 7.14 -1.07 16.71
CA VAL A 160 6.05 -1.62 17.54
C VAL A 160 5.71 -0.70 18.72
N ARG A 161 6.70 -0.03 19.32
CA ARG A 161 6.49 0.92 20.43
C ARG A 161 5.65 2.14 20.07
N GLN A 162 5.47 2.47 18.82
CA GLN A 162 4.57 3.54 18.38
C GLN A 162 3.10 3.18 18.67
N PHE A 163 2.79 1.88 18.75
CA PHE A 163 1.46 1.34 19.03
C PHE A 163 1.30 0.88 20.49
N GLY A 164 2.41 0.62 21.20
CA GLY A 164 2.45 0.19 22.60
C GLY A 164 3.74 -0.56 22.96
N GLU A 165 3.94 -0.84 24.25
CA GLU A 165 5.04 -1.73 24.64
C GLU A 165 4.72 -3.17 24.22
N PRO A 166 5.64 -3.89 23.58
CA PRO A 166 5.39 -5.27 23.16
C PRO A 166 5.01 -6.18 24.34
N ASP A 167 3.89 -6.89 24.19
CA ASP A 167 3.44 -7.89 25.18
C ASP A 167 4.33 -9.14 25.18
N GLU A 168 4.90 -9.44 24.02
CA GLU A 168 5.64 -10.68 23.77
C GLU A 168 6.79 -10.46 22.77
N VAL A 169 7.87 -11.21 22.97
CA VAL A 169 8.95 -11.33 21.98
C VAL A 169 9.05 -12.80 21.60
N ARG A 170 8.83 -13.10 20.33
CA ARG A 170 8.86 -14.45 19.78
C ARG A 170 10.13 -14.67 18.96
N GLU A 171 10.72 -15.85 19.07
CA GLU A 171 11.69 -16.34 18.09
C GLU A 171 10.94 -17.11 17.00
N VAL A 172 11.08 -16.65 15.75
CA VAL A 172 10.38 -17.22 14.59
C VAL A 172 11.40 -17.67 13.53
N PRO A 173 11.16 -18.78 12.82
CA PRO A 173 12.08 -19.25 11.80
C PRO A 173 12.08 -18.31 10.58
N THR A 174 13.26 -18.04 10.03
CA THR A 174 13.40 -17.26 8.80
C THR A 174 13.45 -18.14 7.56
N ILE A 175 13.04 -17.57 6.44
CA ILE A 175 13.17 -18.16 5.11
C ILE A 175 13.37 -17.05 4.07
N THR A 176 14.14 -17.31 3.04
CA THR A 176 14.20 -16.44 1.86
C THR A 176 13.00 -16.70 0.96
N LEU A 177 12.56 -15.67 0.22
CA LEU A 177 11.51 -15.90 -0.80
C LEU A 177 11.94 -16.92 -1.85
N ASN A 178 13.20 -16.94 -2.22
CA ASN A 178 13.71 -17.92 -3.18
C ASN A 178 13.51 -19.35 -2.70
N GLU A 179 13.96 -19.68 -1.49
CA GLU A 179 13.84 -21.03 -0.93
C GLU A 179 12.38 -21.42 -0.71
N LEU A 180 11.56 -20.48 -0.24
CA LEU A 180 10.14 -20.71 -0.01
C LEU A 180 9.41 -21.05 -1.33
N LEU A 181 9.64 -20.26 -2.37
CA LEU A 181 9.01 -20.48 -3.69
C LEU A 181 9.48 -21.78 -4.34
N ASP A 182 10.76 -22.12 -4.20
CA ASP A 182 11.31 -23.39 -4.67
C ASP A 182 10.70 -24.58 -3.94
N THR A 183 10.60 -24.50 -2.62
CA THR A 183 10.00 -25.55 -1.78
C THR A 183 8.52 -25.78 -2.11
N GLU A 184 7.79 -24.71 -2.40
CA GLU A 184 6.38 -24.76 -2.75
C GLU A 184 6.12 -25.05 -4.25
N GLY A 185 7.17 -25.14 -5.07
CA GLY A 185 7.05 -25.38 -6.51
C GLY A 185 6.39 -24.24 -7.26
N ILE A 186 6.53 -23.02 -6.77
CA ILE A 186 5.95 -21.82 -7.41
C ILE A 186 6.98 -21.26 -8.38
N HIS A 187 6.67 -21.35 -9.67
CA HIS A 187 7.55 -20.85 -10.73
C HIS A 187 7.02 -19.60 -11.43
N ARG A 188 5.78 -19.22 -11.14
CA ARG A 188 5.12 -18.04 -11.68
C ARG A 188 4.35 -17.33 -10.59
N ILE A 189 4.52 -16.02 -10.52
CA ILE A 189 3.79 -15.14 -9.61
C ILE A 189 3.04 -14.12 -10.47
N ASP A 190 1.72 -14.08 -10.36
CA ASP A 190 0.95 -13.00 -10.97
C ASP A 190 0.96 -11.78 -10.04
N PHE A 191 0.73 -11.99 -8.74
CA PHE A 191 0.70 -10.93 -7.75
C PHE A 191 1.59 -11.26 -6.54
N LEU A 192 2.50 -10.34 -6.21
CA LEU A 192 3.27 -10.35 -4.96
C LEU A 192 2.78 -9.21 -4.07
N SER A 193 2.34 -9.54 -2.87
CA SER A 193 2.10 -8.61 -1.77
C SER A 193 3.20 -8.74 -0.74
N MET A 194 3.71 -7.62 -0.22
CA MET A 194 4.69 -7.60 0.88
C MET A 194 4.38 -6.44 1.82
N ASP A 195 4.10 -6.77 3.07
CA ASP A 195 3.74 -5.84 4.13
C ASP A 195 4.21 -6.43 5.46
N ILE A 196 5.45 -6.12 5.83
CA ILE A 196 6.18 -6.75 6.94
C ILE A 196 6.86 -5.76 7.86
N GLU A 197 6.28 -4.54 7.89
CA GLU A 197 6.55 -3.57 8.93
C GLU A 197 8.04 -3.22 9.08
N LEU A 198 8.59 -2.56 8.04
CA LEU A 198 9.98 -2.09 7.88
C LEU A 198 11.03 -3.16 7.55
N HIS A 199 10.65 -4.41 7.30
CA HIS A 199 11.61 -5.47 6.94
C HIS A 199 11.65 -5.79 5.43
N GLU A 200 10.93 -5.05 4.61
CA GLU A 200 10.81 -5.25 3.15
C GLU A 200 12.18 -5.23 2.43
N PRO A 201 13.13 -4.32 2.74
CA PRO A 201 14.42 -4.33 2.07
C PRO A 201 15.19 -5.63 2.27
N GLN A 202 15.23 -6.16 3.50
CA GLN A 202 15.90 -7.42 3.80
C GLN A 202 15.20 -8.61 3.13
N ALA A 203 13.88 -8.65 3.14
CA ALA A 203 13.13 -9.69 2.44
C ALA A 203 13.39 -9.67 0.93
N LEU A 204 13.50 -8.48 0.33
CA LEU A 204 13.83 -8.29 -1.08
C LEU A 204 15.26 -8.71 -1.43
N GLU A 205 16.22 -8.61 -0.52
CA GLU A 205 17.59 -9.13 -0.73
C GLU A 205 17.60 -10.66 -0.89
N GLY A 206 16.67 -11.37 -0.26
CA GLY A 206 16.45 -12.82 -0.40
C GLY A 206 15.58 -13.23 -1.59
N PHE A 207 15.29 -12.31 -2.53
CA PHE A 207 14.36 -12.53 -3.64
C PHE A 207 14.97 -12.27 -5.02
N ASP A 208 15.06 -13.31 -5.84
CA ASP A 208 15.45 -13.21 -7.25
C ASP A 208 14.23 -12.83 -8.11
N ILE A 209 13.91 -11.55 -8.14
CA ILE A 209 12.77 -11.03 -8.91
C ILE A 209 12.92 -11.26 -10.42
N GLU A 210 14.14 -11.38 -10.94
CA GLU A 210 14.38 -11.63 -12.37
C GLU A 210 14.05 -13.06 -12.76
N ARG A 211 14.13 -13.99 -11.81
CA ARG A 211 13.72 -15.38 -11.98
C ARG A 211 12.22 -15.56 -11.91
N PHE A 212 11.57 -15.02 -10.90
CA PHE A 212 10.15 -15.23 -10.61
C PHE A 212 9.22 -14.25 -11.33
N LYS A 213 9.69 -13.08 -11.66
CA LYS A 213 9.05 -12.04 -12.51
C LYS A 213 7.57 -11.80 -12.17
N PRO A 214 7.22 -11.40 -10.93
CA PRO A 214 5.84 -11.10 -10.61
C PRO A 214 5.27 -10.04 -11.57
N ALA A 215 4.07 -10.29 -12.08
CA ALA A 215 3.44 -9.39 -13.04
C ALA A 215 2.99 -8.07 -12.39
N PHE A 216 2.64 -8.13 -11.11
CA PHE A 216 2.25 -6.98 -10.31
C PHE A 216 2.73 -7.15 -8.88
N VAL A 217 3.23 -6.07 -8.27
CA VAL A 217 3.74 -6.06 -6.90
C VAL A 217 3.09 -4.92 -6.13
N CYS A 218 2.67 -5.21 -4.90
CA CYS A 218 2.26 -4.23 -3.89
C CYS A 218 3.18 -4.40 -2.69
N VAL A 219 3.91 -3.35 -2.33
CA VAL A 219 4.81 -3.36 -1.17
C VAL A 219 4.47 -2.19 -0.27
N GLU A 220 4.36 -2.43 1.03
CA GLU A 220 4.28 -1.33 1.99
C GLU A 220 5.57 -0.50 1.92
N GLY A 221 5.41 0.79 1.74
CA GLY A 221 6.53 1.71 1.55
C GLY A 221 6.58 2.79 2.60
N LEU A 222 6.73 2.43 3.87
CA LEU A 222 6.89 3.38 4.95
C LEU A 222 8.17 4.22 4.79
N LEU A 223 8.12 5.48 5.24
CA LEU A 223 9.19 6.45 4.99
C LEU A 223 10.61 5.95 5.30
N PRO A 224 10.87 5.21 6.41
CA PRO A 224 12.22 4.76 6.75
C PRO A 224 12.86 3.84 5.70
N VAL A 225 12.07 3.04 4.99
CA VAL A 225 12.55 2.02 4.03
C VAL A 225 12.16 2.31 2.58
N ARG A 226 11.29 3.29 2.35
CA ARG A 226 10.70 3.60 1.04
C ARG A 226 11.73 3.76 -0.08
N GLN A 227 12.82 4.48 0.17
CA GLN A 227 13.83 4.72 -0.86
C GLN A 227 14.56 3.44 -1.25
N GLN A 228 14.86 2.57 -0.29
CA GLN A 228 15.52 1.28 -0.54
C GLN A 228 14.62 0.38 -1.40
N ILE A 229 13.32 0.36 -1.14
CA ILE A 229 12.33 -0.37 -1.95
C ILE A 229 12.30 0.18 -3.38
N LEU A 230 12.21 1.50 -3.55
CA LEU A 230 12.23 2.14 -4.87
C LEU A 230 13.49 1.82 -5.65
N ASP A 231 14.65 1.88 -5.02
CA ASP A 231 15.95 1.60 -5.65
C ASP A 231 16.06 0.12 -6.08
N TYR A 232 15.58 -0.82 -5.24
CA TYR A 232 15.54 -2.23 -5.58
C TYR A 232 14.70 -2.47 -6.84
N PHE A 233 13.48 -1.99 -6.89
CA PHE A 233 12.59 -2.21 -8.04
C PHE A 233 13.10 -1.50 -9.31
N ALA A 234 13.66 -0.30 -9.18
CA ALA A 234 14.26 0.42 -10.30
C ALA A 234 15.46 -0.34 -10.89
N LYS A 235 16.35 -0.87 -10.05
CA LYS A 235 17.49 -1.71 -10.44
C LYS A 235 17.06 -2.91 -11.28
N HIS A 236 15.94 -3.54 -10.91
CA HIS A 236 15.39 -4.73 -11.56
C HIS A 236 14.36 -4.40 -12.67
N ARG A 237 14.33 -3.15 -13.14
CA ARG A 237 13.47 -2.70 -14.26
C ARG A 237 11.98 -2.84 -13.98
N TYR A 238 11.56 -2.63 -12.75
CA TYR A 238 10.18 -2.40 -12.39
C TYR A 238 9.92 -0.90 -12.24
N VAL A 239 8.72 -0.48 -12.57
CA VAL A 239 8.30 0.92 -12.50
C VAL A 239 7.09 1.09 -11.61
N VAL A 240 7.05 2.20 -10.88
CA VAL A 240 5.89 2.58 -10.07
C VAL A 240 4.70 2.89 -10.97
N ILE A 241 3.53 2.38 -10.62
CA ILE A 241 2.28 2.69 -11.31
C ILE A 241 1.69 3.97 -10.69
N GLY A 242 2.08 5.11 -11.22
CA GLY A 242 1.80 6.42 -10.64
C GLY A 242 0.32 6.72 -10.38
N LYS A 243 -0.61 6.17 -11.19
CA LYS A 243 -2.06 6.39 -10.99
C LYS A 243 -2.56 5.86 -9.65
N TYR A 244 -1.95 4.82 -9.09
CA TYR A 244 -2.35 4.25 -7.80
C TYR A 244 -1.88 5.10 -6.63
N MET A 245 -0.77 5.82 -6.79
CA MET A 245 -0.24 6.73 -5.77
C MET A 245 -1.16 7.92 -5.46
N TRP A 246 -2.16 8.18 -6.29
CA TRP A 246 -3.19 9.18 -6.00
C TRP A 246 -4.22 8.72 -4.97
N VAL A 247 -4.36 7.41 -4.80
CA VAL A 247 -5.38 6.77 -3.95
C VAL A 247 -4.75 6.23 -2.69
N ASP A 248 -3.67 5.49 -2.83
CA ASP A 248 -2.91 4.88 -1.74
C ASP A 248 -1.48 5.43 -1.73
N GLN A 249 -1.07 6.06 -0.62
CA GLN A 249 0.23 6.69 -0.48
C GLN A 249 1.18 5.90 0.43
N GLU A 250 0.69 4.89 1.12
CA GLU A 250 1.52 4.04 1.99
C GLU A 250 2.12 2.89 1.20
N ASN A 251 1.34 2.24 0.36
CA ASN A 251 1.84 1.18 -0.50
C ASN A 251 2.45 1.72 -1.81
N LEU A 252 3.43 0.99 -2.31
CA LEU A 252 4.05 1.18 -3.62
C LEU A 252 3.61 0.06 -4.55
N TYR A 253 3.19 0.43 -5.74
CA TYR A 253 2.69 -0.51 -6.75
C TYR A 253 3.62 -0.55 -7.94
N PHE A 254 4.13 -1.74 -8.28
CA PHE A 254 5.11 -1.92 -9.34
C PHE A 254 4.65 -2.91 -10.41
N ALA A 255 5.10 -2.68 -11.62
CA ALA A 255 5.03 -3.64 -12.73
C ALA A 255 6.34 -3.63 -13.51
N PRO A 256 6.67 -4.71 -14.26
CA PRO A 256 7.83 -4.73 -15.13
C PRO A 256 7.80 -3.57 -16.12
N LEU A 257 8.96 -2.95 -16.39
CA LEU A 257 9.09 -1.88 -17.39
C LEU A 257 8.60 -2.36 -18.76
N GLY A 258 7.65 -1.62 -19.32
CA GLY A 258 7.02 -1.96 -20.60
C GLY A 258 5.76 -2.83 -20.49
N ALA A 259 5.42 -3.32 -19.30
CA ALA A 259 4.11 -3.93 -19.08
C ALA A 259 3.04 -2.84 -19.04
N THR A 260 2.18 -2.80 -20.04
CA THR A 260 1.08 -1.82 -20.10
C THR A 260 -0.18 -2.29 -19.37
N ARG A 261 -0.31 -3.61 -19.17
CA ARG A 261 -1.39 -4.32 -18.43
C ARG A 261 -0.91 -5.70 -18.04
N ALA A 262 -1.66 -6.36 -17.14
CA ALA A 262 -1.43 -7.77 -16.87
C ALA A 262 -1.42 -8.59 -18.17
N PRO A 263 -0.56 -9.59 -18.30
CA PRO A 263 -0.67 -10.58 -19.38
C PRO A 263 -2.07 -11.19 -19.37
N GLN A 264 -2.67 -11.31 -20.55
CA GLN A 264 -3.98 -11.97 -20.70
C GLN A 264 -3.89 -13.46 -20.38
#